data_446d60fd859de348bb0aaaa1e5cd52d4
#
_entry.id   446d60fd859de348bb0aaaa1e5cd52d4
#
_cell.length_a   1.000
_cell.length_b   1.000
_cell.length_c   1.000
_cell.angle_alpha   90.00
_cell.angle_beta   90.00
_cell.angle_gamma   90.00
#
_symmetry.space_group_name_H-M   'P 1'
#
loop_
_entity.id
_entity.type
_entity.pdbx_description
1 polymer ?
#
loop_
_entity_poly.entity_id
_entity_poly.type
_entity_poly.pdbx_seq_one_letter_code
_entity_poly.pdbx_strand_id
1 'polypeptide(L)'
;MSSTVRETALDHISTAQPVAPLPASEQGKALASGYGCDVFNTRVMRQRLPREVYDRLMRTMTHRTPLDPADADIIAGAMKDWALEHGATHYTHWFQPMTGLTAEKHDAFLSPTADGQVFGEFS
;
A
#
# COMPACT_ATOMS: atom_id res chain seq x y z
N MET A 1 7.56 -29.61 14.42
CA MET A 1 6.70 -28.44 14.68
C MET A 1 6.13 -27.77 13.42
N SER A 2 6.80 -27.82 12.27
CA SER A 2 6.27 -27.20 11.02
C SER A 2 5.13 -27.96 10.35
N SER A 3 4.96 -29.27 10.60
CA SER A 3 3.93 -30.12 9.98
C SER A 3 2.52 -29.76 10.46
N THR A 4 2.33 -29.57 11.75
CA THR A 4 1.01 -29.29 12.34
C THR A 4 0.42 -27.92 11.89
N VAL A 5 1.27 -26.90 11.80
CA VAL A 5 0.83 -25.55 11.34
C VAL A 5 0.43 -25.59 9.86
N ARG A 6 1.15 -26.37 9.06
CA ARG A 6 0.88 -26.52 7.63
C ARG A 6 -0.41 -27.33 7.39
N GLU A 7 -0.63 -28.37 8.17
CA GLU A 7 -1.86 -29.18 8.12
C GLU A 7 -3.06 -28.35 8.54
N THR A 8 -2.97 -27.57 9.61
CA THR A 8 -4.04 -26.65 10.03
C THR A 8 -4.35 -25.59 8.96
N ALA A 9 -3.34 -25.03 8.28
CA ALA A 9 -3.53 -24.08 7.21
C ALA A 9 -4.20 -24.71 5.99
N LEU A 10 -3.83 -25.94 5.65
CA LEU A 10 -4.47 -26.68 4.55
C LEU A 10 -5.94 -27.05 4.86
N ASP A 11 -6.23 -27.40 6.10
CA ASP A 11 -7.61 -27.66 6.56
C ASP A 11 -8.46 -26.40 6.49
N HIS A 12 -7.92 -25.25 6.88
CA HIS A 12 -8.61 -23.96 6.75
C HIS A 12 -8.91 -23.61 5.29
N ILE A 13 -7.99 -23.87 4.37
CA ILE A 13 -8.20 -23.65 2.94
C ILE A 13 -9.22 -24.61 2.38
N SER A 14 -9.18 -25.89 2.77
CA SER A 14 -10.09 -26.92 2.25
C SER A 14 -11.53 -26.79 2.80
N THR A 15 -11.69 -26.19 3.98
CA THR A 15 -12.99 -25.94 4.62
C THR A 15 -13.54 -24.54 4.31
N ALA A 16 -12.76 -23.68 3.66
CA ALA A 16 -13.23 -22.37 3.24
C ALA A 16 -14.41 -22.50 2.26
N GLN A 17 -15.53 -21.93 2.63
CA GLN A 17 -16.70 -21.90 1.74
C GLN A 17 -16.34 -21.05 0.50
N PRO A 18 -16.55 -21.57 -0.70
CA PRO A 18 -16.34 -20.77 -1.90
C PRO A 18 -17.28 -19.55 -1.87
N VAL A 19 -16.71 -18.36 -2.01
CA VAL A 19 -17.53 -17.16 -2.17
C VAL A 19 -18.34 -17.31 -3.45
N ALA A 20 -19.66 -17.18 -3.33
CA ALA A 20 -20.54 -17.28 -4.50
C ALA A 20 -20.14 -16.23 -5.54
N PRO A 21 -19.93 -16.61 -6.80
CA PRO A 21 -19.55 -15.66 -7.83
C PRO A 21 -20.67 -14.64 -8.03
N LEU A 22 -20.33 -13.36 -8.13
CA LEU A 22 -21.28 -12.32 -8.48
C LEU A 22 -21.89 -12.59 -9.88
N PRO A 23 -23.14 -12.19 -10.14
CA PRO A 23 -23.72 -12.23 -11.48
C PRO A 23 -22.81 -11.54 -12.51
N ALA A 24 -22.74 -12.08 -13.71
CA ALA A 24 -21.81 -11.59 -14.75
C ALA A 24 -21.96 -10.07 -15.05
N SER A 25 -23.19 -9.54 -14.95
CA SER A 25 -23.46 -8.10 -15.11
C SER A 25 -22.92 -7.24 -13.98
N GLU A 26 -22.82 -7.79 -12.76
CA GLU A 26 -22.26 -7.08 -11.59
C GLU A 26 -20.76 -7.27 -11.47
N GLN A 27 -20.22 -8.40 -11.94
CA GLN A 27 -18.78 -8.64 -11.99
C GLN A 27 -18.04 -7.58 -12.83
N GLY A 28 -18.60 -7.25 -13.99
CA GLY A 28 -18.01 -6.20 -14.85
C GLY A 28 -18.03 -4.82 -14.19
N LYS A 29 -19.11 -4.48 -13.50
CA LYS A 29 -19.24 -3.23 -12.76
C LYS A 29 -18.32 -3.18 -11.53
N ALA A 30 -18.27 -4.28 -10.78
CA ALA A 30 -17.40 -4.41 -9.61
C ALA A 30 -15.91 -4.35 -10.00
N LEU A 31 -15.52 -5.01 -11.10
CA LEU A 31 -14.16 -4.91 -11.64
C LEU A 31 -13.83 -3.49 -12.11
N ALA A 32 -14.73 -2.84 -12.83
CA ALA A 32 -14.49 -1.48 -13.32
C ALA A 32 -14.43 -0.44 -12.19
N SER A 33 -15.26 -0.59 -11.15
CA SER A 33 -15.27 0.32 -10.00
C SER A 33 -14.15 0.04 -9.00
N GLY A 34 -13.75 -1.23 -8.84
CA GLY A 34 -12.69 -1.66 -7.93
C GLY A 34 -11.30 -1.57 -8.53
N TYR A 35 -11.18 -1.54 -9.86
CA TYR A 35 -9.87 -1.52 -10.51
C TYR A 35 -9.12 -0.22 -10.20
N GLY A 36 -7.95 -0.35 -9.58
CA GLY A 36 -7.09 0.78 -9.24
C GLY A 36 -7.58 1.64 -8.07
N CYS A 37 -8.63 1.24 -7.35
CA CYS A 37 -9.11 1.98 -6.17
C CYS A 37 -8.04 2.06 -5.07
N ASP A 38 -7.21 1.03 -4.93
CA ASP A 38 -6.11 0.94 -3.98
C ASP A 38 -4.74 1.25 -4.63
N VAL A 39 -4.73 2.11 -5.63
CA VAL A 39 -3.51 2.61 -6.26
C VAL A 39 -3.35 4.09 -5.95
N PHE A 40 -2.19 4.48 -5.42
CA PHE A 40 -1.81 5.87 -5.23
C PHE A 40 -1.44 6.49 -6.58
N ASN A 41 -2.45 6.72 -7.41
CA ASN A 41 -2.32 7.21 -8.80
C ASN A 41 -2.23 8.74 -8.85
N THR A 42 -2.01 9.29 -10.04
CA THR A 42 -1.86 10.74 -10.26
C THR A 42 -3.09 11.56 -9.81
N ARG A 43 -4.28 10.97 -9.84
CA ARG A 43 -5.51 11.63 -9.32
C ARG A 43 -5.44 11.76 -7.80
N VAL A 44 -5.05 10.70 -7.10
CA VAL A 44 -4.88 10.71 -5.65
C VAL A 44 -3.72 11.64 -5.26
N MET A 45 -2.59 11.55 -5.96
CA MET A 45 -1.44 12.44 -5.75
C MET A 45 -1.85 13.92 -5.84
N ARG A 46 -2.63 14.28 -6.86
CA ARG A 46 -3.13 15.66 -7.03
C ARG A 46 -4.01 16.13 -5.89
N GLN A 47 -4.79 15.24 -5.29
CA GLN A 47 -5.67 15.55 -4.17
C GLN A 47 -4.95 15.66 -2.83
N ARG A 48 -3.85 14.92 -2.67
CA ARG A 48 -3.17 14.72 -1.39
C ARG A 48 -1.88 15.52 -1.24
N LEU A 49 -1.24 15.87 -2.33
CA LEU A 49 0.02 16.60 -2.30
C LEU A 49 -0.19 18.10 -2.44
N PRO A 50 0.65 18.93 -1.79
CA PRO A 50 0.73 20.34 -2.12
C PRO A 50 1.01 20.51 -3.62
N ARG A 51 0.39 21.51 -4.25
CA ARG A 51 0.46 21.71 -5.69
C ARG A 51 1.89 21.74 -6.23
N GLU A 52 2.77 22.45 -5.53
CA GLU A 52 4.17 22.59 -5.95
C GLU A 52 4.93 21.25 -5.90
N VAL A 53 4.66 20.45 -4.86
CA VAL A 53 5.26 19.10 -4.72
C VAL A 53 4.75 18.19 -5.82
N TYR A 54 3.45 18.22 -6.10
CA TYR A 54 2.85 17.46 -7.19
C TYR A 54 3.46 17.84 -8.55
N ASP A 55 3.61 19.12 -8.84
CA ASP A 55 4.17 19.59 -10.11
C ASP A 55 5.65 19.19 -10.26
N ARG A 56 6.43 19.21 -9.17
CA ARG A 56 7.83 18.72 -9.17
C ARG A 56 7.88 17.20 -9.36
N LEU A 57 7.01 16.45 -8.67
CA LEU A 57 6.91 15.01 -8.82
C LEU A 57 6.57 14.62 -10.27
N MET A 58 5.60 15.29 -10.89
CA MET A 58 5.24 15.05 -12.28
C MET A 58 6.40 15.30 -13.24
N ARG A 59 7.19 16.36 -13.00
CA ARG A 59 8.41 16.63 -13.78
C ARG A 59 9.46 15.56 -13.58
N THR A 60 9.69 15.12 -12.34
CA THR A 60 10.60 14.02 -11.99
C THR A 60 10.22 12.74 -12.73
N MET A 61 8.94 12.37 -12.71
CA MET A 61 8.44 11.17 -13.39
C MET A 61 8.61 11.26 -14.91
N THR A 62 8.38 12.43 -15.50
CA THR A 62 8.48 12.64 -16.95
C THR A 62 9.92 12.67 -17.42
N HIS A 63 10.79 13.36 -16.69
CA HIS A 63 12.19 13.58 -17.10
C HIS A 63 13.19 12.63 -16.44
N ARG A 64 12.73 11.73 -15.56
CA ARG A 64 13.56 10.79 -14.80
C ARG A 64 14.70 11.47 -14.04
N THR A 65 14.44 12.66 -13.52
CA THR A 65 15.36 13.40 -12.65
C THR A 65 15.29 12.87 -11.22
N PRO A 66 16.34 13.00 -10.41
CA PRO A 66 16.28 12.65 -8.99
C PRO A 66 15.17 13.43 -8.27
N LEU A 67 14.49 12.78 -7.34
CA LEU A 67 13.52 13.41 -6.46
C LEU A 67 14.25 14.15 -5.34
N ASP A 68 13.79 15.35 -5.01
CA ASP A 68 14.29 16.08 -3.84
C ASP A 68 13.93 15.31 -2.55
N PRO A 69 14.86 15.08 -1.62
CA PRO A 69 14.57 14.38 -0.37
C PRO A 69 13.43 14.99 0.44
N ALA A 70 13.31 16.32 0.48
CA ALA A 70 12.23 17.00 1.19
C ALA A 70 10.86 16.72 0.54
N ASP A 71 10.81 16.66 -0.80
CA ASP A 71 9.59 16.26 -1.51
C ASP A 71 9.29 14.78 -1.28
N ALA A 72 10.31 13.92 -1.23
CA ALA A 72 10.14 12.50 -0.96
C ALA A 72 9.47 12.25 0.40
N ASP A 73 9.86 12.97 1.44
CA ASP A 73 9.24 12.87 2.77
C ASP A 73 7.76 13.27 2.77
N ILE A 74 7.43 14.36 2.07
CA ILE A 74 6.04 14.82 1.93
C ILE A 74 5.20 13.79 1.18
N ILE A 75 5.73 13.26 0.09
CA ILE A 75 5.05 12.25 -0.73
C ILE A 75 4.85 10.96 0.07
N ALA A 76 5.88 10.50 0.77
CA ALA A 76 5.82 9.30 1.61
C ALA A 76 4.78 9.45 2.73
N GLY A 77 4.73 10.61 3.40
CA GLY A 77 3.71 10.91 4.40
C GLY A 77 2.30 10.84 3.83
N ALA A 78 2.06 11.48 2.69
CA ALA A 78 0.76 11.46 2.03
C ALA A 78 0.34 10.05 1.57
N MET A 79 1.27 9.25 1.08
CA MET A 79 1.02 7.85 0.71
C MET A 79 0.68 7.01 1.94
N LYS A 80 1.42 7.17 3.04
CA LYS A 80 1.17 6.46 4.29
C LYS A 80 -0.23 6.77 4.80
N ASP A 81 -0.60 8.03 4.91
CA ASP A 81 -1.90 8.45 5.41
C ASP A 81 -3.04 7.91 4.54
N TRP A 82 -2.87 7.98 3.23
CA TRP A 82 -3.81 7.39 2.28
C TRP A 82 -3.93 5.88 2.44
N ALA A 83 -2.82 5.16 2.59
CA ALA A 83 -2.82 3.72 2.77
C ALA A 83 -3.51 3.29 4.08
N LEU A 84 -3.26 4.01 5.19
CA LEU A 84 -3.93 3.78 6.47
C LEU A 84 -5.44 4.00 6.38
N GLU A 85 -5.90 5.04 5.68
CA GLU A 85 -7.32 5.29 5.42
C GLU A 85 -7.98 4.16 4.60
N HIS A 86 -7.19 3.47 3.75
CA HIS A 86 -7.63 2.29 2.99
C HIS A 86 -7.44 0.96 3.75
N GLY A 87 -7.12 1.02 5.04
CA GLY A 87 -7.02 -0.15 5.90
C GLY A 87 -5.70 -0.92 5.83
N ALA A 88 -4.67 -0.34 5.24
CA ALA A 88 -3.33 -0.95 5.24
C ALA A 88 -2.76 -0.98 6.67
N THR A 89 -2.21 -2.11 7.06
CA THR A 89 -1.59 -2.33 8.38
C THR A 89 -0.09 -2.65 8.27
N HIS A 90 0.35 -3.07 7.09
CA HIS A 90 1.73 -3.45 6.81
C HIS A 90 2.13 -2.90 5.44
N TYR A 91 3.43 -2.74 5.21
CA TYR A 91 3.95 -2.33 3.92
C TYR A 91 5.13 -3.19 3.48
N THR A 92 5.31 -3.26 2.16
CA THR A 92 6.49 -3.84 1.52
C THR A 92 6.95 -2.92 0.38
N HIS A 93 8.24 -2.90 0.09
CA HIS A 93 8.83 -2.09 -0.99
C HIS A 93 8.41 -0.61 -0.97
N TRP A 94 8.29 -0.05 0.23
CA TRP A 94 7.87 1.32 0.40
C TRP A 94 8.98 2.27 -0.05
N PHE A 95 8.69 3.03 -1.07
CA PHE A 95 9.55 4.11 -1.56
C PHE A 95 11.05 3.78 -1.62
N GLN A 96 11.42 2.69 -2.23
CA GLN A 96 12.82 2.46 -2.59
C GLN A 96 13.07 3.19 -3.92
N PRO A 97 13.80 4.31 -3.95
CA PRO A 97 14.30 4.85 -5.19
C PRO A 97 15.15 3.75 -5.83
N MET A 98 14.96 3.54 -7.13
CA MET A 98 15.58 2.43 -7.88
C MET A 98 17.10 2.54 -7.80
N THR A 99 17.70 1.95 -6.79
CA THR A 99 19.16 1.84 -6.63
C THR A 99 19.73 0.58 -7.26
N GLY A 100 18.92 -0.17 -8.03
CA GLY A 100 19.31 -1.45 -8.60
C GLY A 100 19.36 -2.62 -7.61
N LEU A 101 19.13 -2.35 -6.34
CA LEU A 101 19.01 -3.35 -5.28
C LEU A 101 17.60 -3.24 -4.69
N THR A 102 16.78 -4.24 -4.92
CA THR A 102 15.50 -4.40 -4.24
C THR A 102 15.77 -4.88 -2.82
N ALA A 103 15.80 -3.96 -1.86
CA ALA A 103 15.71 -4.34 -0.45
C ALA A 103 14.24 -4.55 -0.12
N GLU A 104 13.85 -5.78 0.17
CA GLU A 104 12.53 -6.09 0.68
C GLU A 104 12.47 -5.67 2.14
N LYS A 105 11.63 -4.68 2.45
CA LYS A 105 11.34 -4.29 3.82
C LYS A 105 9.88 -4.62 4.11
N HIS A 106 9.65 -5.50 5.07
CA HIS A 106 8.33 -5.89 5.54
C HIS A 106 8.16 -5.33 6.95
N ASP A 107 7.45 -4.23 7.07
CA ASP A 107 7.23 -3.57 8.34
C ASP A 107 5.75 -3.25 8.57
N ALA A 108 5.35 -3.16 9.83
CA ALA A 108 4.02 -2.71 10.20
C ALA A 108 4.00 -1.20 10.39
N PHE A 109 2.91 -0.54 9.98
CA PHE A 109 2.70 0.88 10.28
C PHE A 109 2.36 1.14 11.75
N LEU A 110 1.94 0.12 12.46
CA LEU A 110 1.48 0.22 13.84
C LEU A 110 2.42 -0.54 14.76
N SER A 111 3.01 0.16 15.70
CA SER A 111 3.84 -0.42 16.75
C SER A 111 3.11 -0.36 18.08
N PRO A 112 2.95 -1.50 18.80
CA PRO A 112 2.34 -1.50 20.11
C PRO A 112 3.28 -0.87 21.14
N THR A 113 2.70 -0.07 22.02
CA THR A 113 3.39 0.49 23.20
C THR A 113 3.22 -0.40 24.42
N ALA A 114 4.07 -0.25 25.43
CA ALA A 114 4.03 -1.05 26.67
C ALA A 114 2.74 -0.83 27.50
N ASP A 115 2.02 0.25 27.27
CA ASP A 115 0.74 0.59 27.91
C ASP A 115 -0.49 0.10 27.12
N GLY A 116 -0.27 -0.70 26.05
CA GLY A 116 -1.35 -1.26 25.24
C GLY A 116 -1.94 -0.30 24.21
N GLN A 117 -1.32 0.83 23.99
CA GLN A 117 -1.65 1.74 22.91
C GLN A 117 -0.93 1.33 21.60
N VAL A 118 -1.30 1.94 20.52
CA VAL A 118 -0.66 1.72 19.22
C VAL A 118 -0.30 3.08 18.64
N PHE A 119 0.91 3.23 18.17
CA PHE A 119 1.26 4.41 17.40
C PHE A 119 1.71 4.05 15.98
N GLY A 120 1.42 4.93 15.05
CA GLY A 120 1.87 4.79 13.66
C GLY A 120 3.30 5.30 13.52
N GLU A 121 4.21 4.44 13.17
CA GLU A 121 5.60 4.78 12.89
C GLU A 121 5.92 4.53 11.43
N PHE A 122 6.62 5.48 10.85
CA PHE A 122 7.16 5.39 9.50
C PHE A 122 8.62 5.84 9.54
N SER A 123 9.52 4.89 9.38
CA SER A 123 10.96 5.13 9.35
C SER A 123 11.55 4.76 7.98
#